data_c4c3bd9ec3a50d4f07802953478ea81d
#
_entry.id   c4c3bd9ec3a50d4f07802953478ea81d
#
_cell.length_a   1.000
_cell.length_b   1.000
_cell.length_c   1.000
_cell.angle_alpha   90.00
_cell.angle_beta   90.00
_cell.angle_gamma   90.00
#
_symmetry.space_group_name_H-M   'P 1'
#
loop_
_entity.id
_entity.type
_entity.pdbx_description
1 polymer ?
#
loop_
_entity_poly.entity_id
_entity_poly.type
_entity_poly.pdbx_seq_one_letter_code
_entity_poly.pdbx_strand_id
1 'polypeptide(L)'
;MTNTASGPIKLFQFPRMFSIPNLSPFCCKLETWLRITGIPYEVVDTPDPRSAPKGKLPFIEDGGVRMGDTSLIIEHLRETRGVDPDAHLDPSQHAIARLVQRALEEHYAFVLLYTHFMREQGWQHTRATFAKVPALIRPVVARIVRGRMRNILWVQGLSRHSDEEIIELGLQDWRAVLKVMSDGPFFFGGEAKGVDAIVFATLATTILTPIESPIRDYLRSQPACVRYVEKMHDRFFPEFTAAAG
;
A
#
# COMPACT_ATOMS: atom_id res chain seq x y z
N MET A 1 -30.26 11.43 10.72
CA MET A 1 -30.58 9.99 10.67
C MET A 1 -29.31 9.27 10.35
N THR A 2 -28.60 8.80 11.35
CA THR A 2 -27.36 8.04 11.20
C THR A 2 -27.72 6.63 10.74
N ASN A 3 -27.62 6.39 9.44
CA ASN A 3 -27.71 5.05 8.88
C ASN A 3 -26.43 4.31 9.27
N THR A 4 -26.40 3.67 10.43
CA THR A 4 -25.32 2.76 10.82
C THR A 4 -25.41 1.54 9.93
N ALA A 5 -24.65 1.56 8.82
CA ALA A 5 -24.49 0.40 7.95
C ALA A 5 -23.95 -0.77 8.78
N SER A 6 -24.80 -1.77 9.05
CA SER A 6 -24.54 -2.83 10.06
C SER A 6 -23.93 -4.09 9.49
N GLY A 7 -23.53 -4.10 8.22
CA GLY A 7 -22.97 -5.27 7.54
C GLY A 7 -21.46 -5.16 7.23
N PRO A 8 -20.82 -6.25 6.79
CA PRO A 8 -19.44 -6.23 6.35
C PRO A 8 -19.31 -5.34 5.09
N ILE A 9 -18.17 -4.65 5.00
CA ILE A 9 -17.79 -3.86 3.82
C ILE A 9 -17.29 -4.81 2.75
N LYS A 10 -17.63 -4.58 1.47
CA LYS A 10 -16.95 -5.24 0.37
C LYS A 10 -15.74 -4.40 -0.04
N LEU A 11 -14.56 -4.99 0.09
CA LEU A 11 -13.28 -4.40 -0.31
C LEU A 11 -12.85 -4.94 -1.67
N PHE A 12 -12.90 -4.11 -2.70
CA PHE A 12 -12.46 -4.45 -4.05
C PHE A 12 -11.00 -4.07 -4.22
N GLN A 13 -10.16 -5.07 -4.46
CA GLN A 13 -8.71 -4.89 -4.59
C GLN A 13 -8.08 -5.87 -5.58
N PHE A 14 -6.81 -5.64 -5.95
CA PHE A 14 -6.08 -6.59 -6.79
C PHE A 14 -5.94 -7.95 -6.08
N PRO A 15 -5.92 -9.06 -6.86
CA PRO A 15 -5.64 -10.39 -6.31
C PRO A 15 -4.30 -10.41 -5.55
N ARG A 16 -4.25 -11.15 -4.46
CA ARG A 16 -3.04 -11.30 -3.63
C ARG A 16 -1.94 -12.04 -4.38
N MET A 17 -0.69 -11.67 -4.10
CA MET A 17 0.52 -12.29 -4.65
C MET A 17 1.68 -12.22 -3.65
N PHE A 18 2.67 -13.09 -3.80
CA PHE A 18 3.94 -13.11 -3.04
C PHE A 18 3.78 -13.24 -1.52
N SER A 19 2.71 -13.87 -1.05
CA SER A 19 2.42 -14.03 0.39
C SER A 19 2.41 -12.70 1.17
N ILE A 20 2.02 -11.62 0.51
CA ILE A 20 1.79 -10.30 1.12
C ILE A 20 0.31 -9.92 0.98
N PRO A 21 -0.19 -9.00 1.82
CA PRO A 21 -1.59 -8.59 1.75
C PRO A 21 -2.01 -8.13 0.36
N ASN A 22 -1.21 -7.30 -0.28
CA ASN A 22 -1.41 -6.88 -1.67
C ASN A 22 -0.14 -6.27 -2.27
N LEU A 23 0.07 -6.42 -3.58
CA LEU A 23 1.20 -5.79 -4.28
C LEU A 23 0.99 -4.28 -4.48
N SER A 24 -0.26 -3.81 -4.47
CA SER A 24 -0.58 -2.39 -4.45
C SER A 24 -0.48 -1.85 -3.03
N PRO A 25 0.38 -0.86 -2.74
CA PRO A 25 0.48 -0.28 -1.41
C PRO A 25 -0.83 0.36 -0.95
N PHE A 26 -1.64 0.88 -1.88
CA PHE A 26 -2.96 1.45 -1.54
C PHE A 26 -3.99 0.39 -1.14
N CYS A 27 -4.00 -0.76 -1.82
CA CYS A 27 -4.85 -1.89 -1.43
C CYS A 27 -4.41 -2.44 -0.06
N CYS A 28 -3.10 -2.66 0.11
CA CYS A 28 -2.52 -3.09 1.37
C CYS A 28 -2.83 -2.10 2.51
N LYS A 29 -2.67 -0.77 2.27
CA LYS A 29 -3.01 0.28 3.23
C LYS A 29 -4.45 0.17 3.72
N LEU A 30 -5.42 0.14 2.79
CA LEU A 30 -6.83 0.14 3.20
C LEU A 30 -7.18 -1.14 3.96
N GLU A 31 -6.71 -2.30 3.51
CA GLU A 31 -6.93 -3.54 4.22
C GLU A 31 -6.28 -3.54 5.61
N THR A 32 -5.05 -3.02 5.73
CA THR A 32 -4.37 -2.87 7.02
C THR A 32 -5.16 -1.96 7.95
N TRP A 33 -5.66 -0.84 7.46
CA TRP A 33 -6.46 0.08 8.27
C TRP A 33 -7.76 -0.56 8.77
N LEU A 34 -8.46 -1.32 7.92
CA LEU A 34 -9.66 -2.08 8.32
C LEU A 34 -9.34 -3.09 9.43
N ARG A 35 -8.18 -3.74 9.36
CA ARG A 35 -7.73 -4.69 10.39
C ARG A 35 -7.31 -4.00 11.69
N ILE A 36 -6.64 -2.85 11.62
CA ILE A 36 -6.31 -2.03 12.80
C ILE A 36 -7.58 -1.62 13.54
N THR A 37 -8.62 -1.23 12.82
CA THR A 37 -9.89 -0.77 13.40
C THR A 37 -10.88 -1.88 13.72
N GLY A 38 -10.62 -3.12 13.30
CA GLY A 38 -11.51 -4.26 13.52
C GLY A 38 -12.83 -4.20 12.74
N ILE A 39 -12.92 -3.35 11.71
CA ILE A 39 -14.13 -3.27 10.87
C ILE A 39 -14.24 -4.54 10.02
N PRO A 40 -15.38 -5.27 10.07
CA PRO A 40 -15.59 -6.45 9.25
C PRO A 40 -15.64 -6.11 7.76
N TYR A 41 -14.95 -6.90 6.94
CA TYR A 41 -14.93 -6.73 5.49
C TYR A 41 -14.80 -8.07 4.76
N GLU A 42 -15.23 -8.09 3.51
CA GLU A 42 -15.08 -9.19 2.57
C GLU A 42 -14.22 -8.72 1.38
N VAL A 43 -13.18 -9.47 1.03
CA VAL A 43 -12.32 -9.15 -0.12
C VAL A 43 -12.98 -9.64 -1.41
N VAL A 44 -13.06 -8.76 -2.40
CA VAL A 44 -13.50 -9.06 -3.76
C VAL A 44 -12.31 -8.86 -4.72
N ASP A 45 -11.76 -9.95 -5.20
CA ASP A 45 -10.68 -9.92 -6.20
C ASP A 45 -11.12 -9.21 -7.47
N THR A 46 -10.45 -8.11 -7.78
CA THR A 46 -10.78 -7.23 -8.90
C THR A 46 -9.51 -6.96 -9.72
N PRO A 47 -9.26 -7.75 -10.78
CA PRO A 47 -8.03 -7.60 -11.57
C PRO A 47 -8.02 -6.35 -12.48
N ASP A 48 -9.20 -5.78 -12.77
CA ASP A 48 -9.37 -4.64 -13.69
C ASP A 48 -9.93 -3.42 -12.94
N PRO A 49 -9.14 -2.34 -12.80
CA PRO A 49 -9.57 -1.15 -12.08
C PRO A 49 -10.61 -0.29 -12.83
N ARG A 50 -10.92 -0.59 -14.10
CA ARG A 50 -11.84 0.24 -14.92
C ARG A 50 -13.27 0.29 -14.38
N SER A 51 -13.67 -0.71 -13.59
CA SER A 51 -14.96 -0.75 -12.91
C SER A 51 -15.03 0.08 -11.63
N ALA A 52 -13.88 0.54 -11.13
CA ALA A 52 -13.80 1.33 -9.90
C ALA A 52 -14.33 2.77 -10.10
N PRO A 53 -14.96 3.39 -9.09
CA PRO A 53 -15.54 4.74 -9.18
C PRO A 53 -14.58 5.82 -9.69
N LYS A 54 -13.27 5.68 -9.41
CA LYS A 54 -12.20 6.59 -9.86
C LYS A 54 -11.19 5.93 -10.79
N GLY A 55 -11.53 4.77 -11.38
CA GLY A 55 -10.65 4.01 -12.26
C GLY A 55 -9.38 3.48 -11.58
N LYS A 56 -9.35 3.40 -10.24
CA LYS A 56 -8.22 2.93 -9.42
C LYS A 56 -8.73 2.02 -8.30
N LEU A 57 -7.89 1.07 -7.89
CA LEU A 57 -8.11 0.24 -6.71
C LEU A 57 -7.24 0.72 -5.54
N PRO A 58 -7.68 0.52 -4.30
CA PRO A 58 -8.94 -0.14 -3.91
C PRO A 58 -10.16 0.77 -4.00
N PHE A 59 -11.34 0.17 -3.97
CA PHE A 59 -12.59 0.85 -3.63
C PHE A 59 -13.43 -0.05 -2.71
N ILE A 60 -14.42 0.53 -2.04
CA ILE A 60 -15.36 -0.20 -1.19
C ILE A 60 -16.80 -0.11 -1.71
N GLU A 61 -17.63 -1.05 -1.25
CA GLU A 61 -19.08 -0.95 -1.25
C GLU A 61 -19.56 -1.09 0.20
N ASP A 62 -20.17 -0.05 0.73
CA ASP A 62 -20.70 0.04 2.09
C ASP A 62 -22.15 0.49 2.06
N GLY A 63 -23.09 -0.37 2.47
CA GLY A 63 -24.51 -0.07 2.44
C GLY A 63 -25.07 0.31 1.06
N GLY A 64 -24.49 -0.21 -0.03
CA GLY A 64 -24.86 0.12 -1.41
C GLY A 64 -24.13 1.35 -1.99
N VAL A 65 -23.34 2.06 -1.19
CA VAL A 65 -22.52 3.18 -1.64
C VAL A 65 -21.15 2.67 -2.11
N ARG A 66 -20.76 2.98 -3.36
CA ARG A 66 -19.44 2.65 -3.90
C ARG A 66 -18.51 3.86 -3.83
N MET A 67 -17.38 3.70 -3.17
CA MET A 67 -16.43 4.78 -2.92
C MET A 67 -14.99 4.36 -3.23
N GLY A 68 -14.26 5.19 -3.97
CA GLY A 68 -12.83 5.05 -4.25
C GLY A 68 -12.03 6.18 -3.63
N ASP A 69 -10.70 5.97 -3.50
CA ASP A 69 -9.72 6.78 -2.78
C ASP A 69 -9.62 6.44 -1.30
N THR A 70 -8.45 5.93 -0.90
CA THR A 70 -8.25 5.38 0.45
C THR A 70 -8.41 6.42 1.56
N SER A 71 -8.06 7.68 1.32
CA SER A 71 -8.21 8.74 2.31
C SER A 71 -9.69 9.10 2.52
N LEU A 72 -10.46 9.19 1.43
CA LEU A 72 -11.90 9.47 1.51
C LEU A 72 -12.67 8.30 2.12
N ILE A 73 -12.27 7.06 1.79
CA ILE A 73 -12.83 5.85 2.38
C ILE A 73 -12.60 5.82 3.90
N ILE A 74 -11.38 6.08 4.34
CA ILE A 74 -11.01 6.10 5.77
C ILE A 74 -11.84 7.17 6.51
N GLU A 75 -11.98 8.35 5.94
CA GLU A 75 -12.79 9.42 6.55
C GLU A 75 -14.26 9.02 6.67
N HIS A 76 -14.85 8.51 5.58
CA HIS A 76 -16.21 7.98 5.60
C HIS A 76 -16.41 6.91 6.68
N LEU A 77 -15.45 5.99 6.84
CA LEU A 77 -15.54 4.93 7.83
C LEU A 77 -15.34 5.43 9.27
N ARG A 78 -14.50 6.44 9.49
CA ARG A 78 -14.41 7.12 10.78
C ARG A 78 -15.78 7.70 11.19
N GLU A 79 -16.42 8.42 10.28
CA GLU A 79 -17.71 9.05 10.54
C GLU A 79 -18.84 8.04 10.71
N THR A 80 -18.93 7.04 9.84
CA THR A 80 -20.06 6.11 9.79
C THR A 80 -19.97 4.95 10.78
N ARG A 81 -18.75 4.55 11.17
CA ARG A 81 -18.49 3.42 12.10
C ARG A 81 -18.05 3.88 13.48
N GLY A 82 -17.80 5.18 13.67
CA GLY A 82 -17.39 5.74 14.96
C GLY A 82 -16.03 5.22 15.46
N VAL A 83 -15.11 4.91 14.54
CA VAL A 83 -13.78 4.37 14.87
C VAL A 83 -12.70 5.34 14.42
N ASP A 84 -11.79 5.67 15.33
CA ASP A 84 -10.62 6.48 15.01
C ASP A 84 -9.38 5.97 15.76
N PRO A 85 -8.46 5.27 15.07
CA PRO A 85 -7.22 4.79 15.69
C PRO A 85 -6.30 5.93 16.10
N ASP A 86 -6.53 7.15 15.59
CA ASP A 86 -5.70 8.33 15.79
C ASP A 86 -6.22 9.28 16.88
N ALA A 87 -7.37 8.96 17.53
CA ALA A 87 -8.07 9.85 18.49
C ALA A 87 -7.20 10.34 19.67
N HIS A 88 -6.12 9.61 19.99
CA HIS A 88 -5.23 9.95 21.11
C HIS A 88 -3.88 10.53 20.67
N LEU A 89 -3.71 10.82 19.39
CA LEU A 89 -2.52 11.51 18.88
C LEU A 89 -2.55 12.98 19.28
N ASP A 90 -1.40 13.51 19.67
CA ASP A 90 -1.24 14.95 19.85
C ASP A 90 -1.18 15.69 18.49
N PRO A 91 -1.33 17.03 18.47
CA PRO A 91 -1.31 17.80 17.22
C PRO A 91 -0.04 17.63 16.39
N SER A 92 1.13 17.43 17.03
CA SER A 92 2.39 17.21 16.35
C SER A 92 2.44 15.83 15.69
N GLN A 93 1.97 14.80 16.38
CA GLN A 93 1.85 13.45 15.85
C GLN A 93 0.87 13.39 14.66
N HIS A 94 -0.28 14.09 14.74
CA HIS A 94 -1.20 14.23 13.61
C HIS A 94 -0.52 14.86 12.39
N ALA A 95 0.26 15.93 12.60
CA ALA A 95 0.99 16.59 11.53
C ALA A 95 2.05 15.66 10.91
N ILE A 96 2.84 14.95 11.74
CA ILE A 96 3.84 13.98 11.30
C ILE A 96 3.15 12.84 10.50
N ALA A 97 2.07 12.26 11.02
CA ALA A 97 1.31 11.21 10.34
C ALA A 97 0.87 11.65 8.95
N ARG A 98 0.37 12.88 8.84
CA ARG A 98 -0.07 13.46 7.56
C ARG A 98 1.09 13.67 6.58
N LEU A 99 2.22 14.18 7.03
CA LEU A 99 3.41 14.39 6.20
C LEU A 99 3.98 13.06 5.72
N VAL A 100 4.11 12.06 6.60
CA VAL A 100 4.56 10.72 6.27
C VAL A 100 3.63 10.07 5.24
N GLN A 101 2.32 10.16 5.47
CA GLN A 101 1.33 9.65 4.51
C GLN A 101 1.54 10.28 3.14
N ARG A 102 1.71 11.61 3.05
CA ARG A 102 1.91 12.31 1.77
C ARG A 102 3.24 11.94 1.11
N ALA A 103 4.32 11.83 1.86
CA ALA A 103 5.60 11.40 1.32
C ALA A 103 5.50 10.00 0.71
N LEU A 104 4.84 9.07 1.39
CA LEU A 104 4.71 7.69 0.92
C LEU A 104 3.68 7.52 -0.22
N GLU A 105 2.57 8.25 -0.20
CA GLU A 105 1.50 8.12 -1.21
C GLU A 105 1.74 8.97 -2.48
N GLU A 106 2.30 10.19 -2.33
CA GLU A 106 2.41 11.14 -3.44
C GLU A 106 3.82 11.19 -4.05
N HIS A 107 4.81 10.63 -3.38
CA HIS A 107 6.17 10.54 -3.91
C HIS A 107 6.68 9.10 -3.95
N TYR A 108 6.89 8.44 -2.80
CA TYR A 108 7.48 7.11 -2.77
C TYR A 108 6.67 6.04 -3.55
N ALA A 109 5.34 6.15 -3.59
CA ALA A 109 4.51 5.26 -4.41
C ALA A 109 4.88 5.31 -5.90
N PHE A 110 5.35 6.45 -6.41
CA PHE A 110 5.85 6.55 -7.79
C PHE A 110 7.26 5.98 -7.95
N VAL A 111 8.12 6.09 -6.93
CA VAL A 111 9.41 5.38 -6.89
C VAL A 111 9.19 3.87 -6.91
N LEU A 112 8.22 3.37 -6.13
CA LEU A 112 7.85 1.96 -6.11
C LEU A 112 7.28 1.52 -7.47
N LEU A 113 6.41 2.33 -8.08
CA LEU A 113 5.88 2.09 -9.43
C LEU A 113 7.01 2.02 -10.47
N TYR A 114 7.98 2.93 -10.39
CA TYR A 114 9.17 2.90 -11.24
C TYR A 114 9.96 1.60 -11.05
N THR A 115 10.26 1.24 -9.81
CA THR A 115 11.01 0.03 -9.47
C THR A 115 10.32 -1.24 -10.01
N HIS A 116 9.00 -1.31 -9.89
CA HIS A 116 8.23 -2.49 -10.32
C HIS A 116 8.06 -2.58 -11.84
N PHE A 117 7.83 -1.46 -12.52
CA PHE A 117 7.45 -1.48 -13.94
C PHE A 117 8.56 -1.05 -14.89
N MET A 118 9.49 -0.19 -14.46
CA MET A 118 10.50 0.36 -15.38
C MET A 118 11.82 -0.38 -15.28
N ARG A 119 12.30 -0.72 -14.07
CA ARG A 119 13.51 -1.53 -13.89
C ARG A 119 13.24 -2.96 -14.35
N GLU A 120 14.22 -3.56 -15.05
CA GLU A 120 14.02 -4.87 -15.69
C GLU A 120 13.78 -5.98 -14.66
N GLN A 121 14.53 -6.01 -13.56
CA GLN A 121 14.32 -6.96 -12.46
C GLN A 121 12.90 -6.87 -11.88
N GLY A 122 12.42 -5.65 -11.60
CA GLY A 122 11.07 -5.44 -11.12
C GLY A 122 10.01 -5.89 -12.12
N TRP A 123 10.22 -5.58 -13.40
CA TRP A 123 9.31 -5.98 -14.47
C TRP A 123 9.22 -7.50 -14.63
N GLN A 124 10.32 -8.23 -14.50
CA GLN A 124 10.30 -9.71 -14.58
C GLN A 124 9.36 -10.33 -13.55
N HIS A 125 9.33 -9.79 -12.33
CA HIS A 125 8.40 -10.23 -11.29
C HIS A 125 6.97 -9.68 -11.49
N THR A 126 6.86 -8.39 -11.80
CA THR A 126 5.55 -7.73 -11.96
C THR A 126 4.75 -8.30 -13.12
N ARG A 127 5.38 -8.69 -14.23
CA ARG A 127 4.67 -9.31 -15.35
C ARG A 127 3.99 -10.63 -15.00
N ALA A 128 4.40 -11.30 -13.92
CA ALA A 128 3.74 -12.52 -13.43
C ALA A 128 2.30 -12.24 -12.92
N THR A 129 1.98 -10.98 -12.56
CA THR A 129 0.62 -10.58 -12.19
C THR A 129 -0.40 -10.78 -13.33
N PHE A 130 0.09 -10.83 -14.58
CA PHE A 130 -0.74 -11.08 -15.76
C PHE A 130 -0.94 -12.58 -16.05
N ALA A 131 -0.53 -13.51 -15.17
CA ALA A 131 -0.64 -14.95 -15.42
C ALA A 131 -2.08 -15.41 -15.69
N LYS A 132 -3.08 -14.76 -15.08
CA LYS A 132 -4.51 -15.05 -15.30
C LYS A 132 -5.06 -14.52 -16.65
N VAL A 133 -4.30 -13.66 -17.35
CA VAL A 133 -4.66 -13.19 -18.69
C VAL A 133 -4.39 -14.32 -19.70
N PRO A 134 -5.32 -14.61 -20.66
CA PRO A 134 -5.11 -15.63 -21.67
C PRO A 134 -3.75 -15.49 -22.37
N ALA A 135 -3.03 -16.60 -22.54
CA ALA A 135 -1.62 -16.60 -22.98
C ALA A 135 -1.40 -15.85 -24.29
N LEU A 136 -2.35 -15.95 -25.25
CA LEU A 136 -2.26 -15.34 -26.57
C LEU A 136 -2.22 -13.80 -26.53
N ILE A 137 -2.97 -13.17 -25.62
CA ILE A 137 -3.07 -11.70 -25.50
C ILE A 137 -2.22 -11.13 -24.37
N ARG A 138 -1.69 -11.97 -23.49
CA ARG A 138 -0.91 -11.58 -22.30
C ARG A 138 0.27 -10.62 -22.63
N PRO A 139 1.10 -10.87 -23.65
CA PRO A 139 2.19 -9.97 -23.99
C PRO A 139 1.72 -8.57 -24.39
N VAL A 140 0.58 -8.50 -25.12
CA VAL A 140 0.00 -7.23 -25.54
C VAL A 140 -0.53 -6.46 -24.35
N VAL A 141 -1.30 -7.11 -23.46
CA VAL A 141 -1.83 -6.50 -22.24
C VAL A 141 -0.69 -5.99 -21.36
N ALA A 142 0.34 -6.82 -21.13
CA ALA A 142 1.50 -6.44 -20.33
C ALA A 142 2.23 -5.21 -20.92
N ARG A 143 2.41 -5.16 -22.24
CA ARG A 143 3.01 -3.99 -22.94
C ARG A 143 2.17 -2.73 -22.78
N ILE A 144 0.85 -2.83 -22.92
CA ILE A 144 -0.07 -1.70 -22.76
C ILE A 144 0.00 -1.16 -21.33
N VAL A 145 -0.05 -2.04 -20.30
CA VAL A 145 0.03 -1.63 -18.91
C VAL A 145 1.37 -0.99 -18.60
N ARG A 146 2.50 -1.60 -19.02
CA ARG A 146 3.84 -1.01 -18.84
C ARG A 146 3.95 0.37 -19.52
N GLY A 147 3.38 0.52 -20.70
CA GLY A 147 3.32 1.81 -21.42
C GLY A 147 2.52 2.88 -20.67
N ARG A 148 1.37 2.49 -20.07
CA ARG A 148 0.58 3.39 -19.21
C ARG A 148 1.37 3.83 -17.98
N MET A 149 2.06 2.91 -17.30
CA MET A 149 2.87 3.24 -16.11
C MET A 149 4.02 4.18 -16.48
N ARG A 150 4.68 3.97 -17.62
CA ARG A 150 5.69 4.89 -18.14
C ARG A 150 5.13 6.30 -18.36
N ASN A 151 3.95 6.42 -18.96
CA ASN A 151 3.31 7.72 -19.18
C ASN A 151 2.93 8.41 -17.87
N ILE A 152 2.39 7.67 -16.89
CA ILE A 152 2.08 8.19 -15.56
C ILE A 152 3.33 8.77 -14.89
N LEU A 153 4.44 8.02 -14.90
CA LEU A 153 5.71 8.44 -14.32
C LEU A 153 6.32 9.66 -15.05
N TRP A 154 6.14 9.75 -16.37
CA TRP A 154 6.59 10.88 -17.16
C TRP A 154 5.78 12.15 -16.88
N VAL A 155 4.45 12.03 -16.80
CA VAL A 155 3.56 13.17 -16.53
C VAL A 155 3.75 13.65 -15.08
N GLN A 156 3.92 12.75 -14.12
CA GLN A 156 4.22 13.08 -12.73
C GLN A 156 5.62 13.72 -12.59
N GLY A 157 6.57 13.38 -13.46
CA GLY A 157 7.89 13.99 -13.51
C GLY A 157 9.04 13.08 -13.08
N LEU A 158 8.78 12.04 -12.28
CA LEU A 158 9.81 11.18 -11.71
C LEU A 158 10.70 10.52 -12.77
N SER A 159 10.11 10.01 -13.86
CA SER A 159 10.89 9.34 -14.90
C SER A 159 11.68 10.29 -15.84
N ARG A 160 11.78 11.57 -15.50
CA ARG A 160 12.70 12.53 -16.12
C ARG A 160 14.06 12.53 -15.45
N HIS A 161 14.18 11.88 -14.30
CA HIS A 161 15.42 11.66 -13.55
C HIS A 161 16.11 10.38 -14.03
N SER A 162 17.42 10.25 -13.72
CA SER A 162 18.14 8.99 -13.91
C SER A 162 17.70 7.90 -12.93
N ASP A 163 18.05 6.64 -13.19
CA ASP A 163 17.75 5.53 -12.27
C ASP A 163 18.37 5.78 -10.89
N GLU A 164 19.61 6.27 -10.84
CA GLU A 164 20.34 6.56 -9.61
C GLU A 164 19.67 7.69 -8.81
N GLU A 165 19.23 8.75 -9.49
CA GLU A 165 18.52 9.86 -8.86
C GLU A 165 17.18 9.40 -8.27
N ILE A 166 16.40 8.59 -9.01
CA ILE A 166 15.12 8.06 -8.53
C ILE A 166 15.32 7.20 -7.27
N ILE A 167 16.33 6.32 -7.29
CA ILE A 167 16.65 5.48 -6.13
C ILE A 167 17.06 6.33 -4.94
N GLU A 168 17.92 7.35 -5.13
CA GLU A 168 18.34 8.22 -4.04
C GLU A 168 17.17 9.06 -3.47
N LEU A 169 16.27 9.57 -4.30
CA LEU A 169 15.05 10.24 -3.85
C LEU A 169 14.19 9.31 -2.96
N GLY A 170 14.02 8.04 -3.37
CA GLY A 170 13.29 7.07 -2.56
C GLY A 170 13.99 6.72 -1.24
N LEU A 171 15.33 6.68 -1.24
CA LEU A 171 16.12 6.51 -0.02
C LEU A 171 15.99 7.70 0.93
N GLN A 172 15.93 8.93 0.41
CA GLN A 172 15.71 10.13 1.20
C GLN A 172 14.35 10.13 1.89
N ASP A 173 13.28 9.71 1.19
CA ASP A 173 11.97 9.52 1.80
C ASP A 173 12.03 8.58 2.99
N TRP A 174 12.65 7.40 2.80
CA TRP A 174 12.72 6.42 3.88
C TRP A 174 13.62 6.84 5.04
N ARG A 175 14.75 7.50 4.78
CA ARG A 175 15.59 8.08 5.86
C ARG A 175 14.79 9.09 6.69
N ALA A 176 13.96 9.92 6.05
CA ALA A 176 13.11 10.88 6.74
C ALA A 176 12.02 10.18 7.57
N VAL A 177 11.33 9.20 6.99
CA VAL A 177 10.28 8.43 7.69
C VAL A 177 10.86 7.70 8.91
N LEU A 178 12.00 7.01 8.75
CA LEU A 178 12.65 6.28 9.84
C LEU A 178 13.13 7.19 10.96
N LYS A 179 13.48 8.45 10.65
CA LYS A 179 13.93 9.43 11.65
C LYS A 179 12.82 9.89 12.59
N VAL A 180 11.57 9.88 12.12
CA VAL A 180 10.40 10.28 12.92
C VAL A 180 9.61 9.10 13.49
N MET A 181 9.97 7.89 13.11
CA MET A 181 9.43 6.66 13.66
C MET A 181 9.97 6.40 15.06
N SER A 182 9.11 5.97 15.98
CA SER A 182 9.53 5.62 17.35
C SER A 182 10.31 4.30 17.39
N ASP A 183 11.00 4.04 18.49
CA ASP A 183 11.65 2.75 18.76
C ASP A 183 10.65 1.66 19.21
N GLY A 184 9.36 1.99 19.29
CA GLY A 184 8.30 1.08 19.70
C GLY A 184 7.87 0.08 18.61
N PRO A 185 6.92 -0.81 18.94
CA PRO A 185 6.42 -1.82 18.01
C PRO A 185 5.61 -1.25 16.84
N PHE A 186 5.11 -0.01 16.96
CA PHE A 186 4.36 0.71 15.93
C PHE A 186 4.92 2.12 15.75
N PHE A 187 4.46 2.82 14.73
CA PHE A 187 5.03 4.10 14.29
C PHE A 187 5.16 5.13 15.43
N PHE A 188 4.13 5.28 16.26
CA PHE A 188 4.12 6.19 17.43
C PHE A 188 4.24 5.46 18.78
N GLY A 189 4.69 4.21 18.82
CA GLY A 189 4.94 3.50 20.08
C GLY A 189 4.11 2.26 20.29
N GLY A 190 3.29 2.19 21.35
CA GLY A 190 2.68 0.96 21.86
C GLY A 190 1.51 0.42 21.08
N GLU A 191 0.79 1.26 20.32
CA GLU A 191 -0.43 0.90 19.59
C GLU A 191 -0.36 1.32 18.13
N ALA A 192 -0.94 0.50 17.24
CA ALA A 192 -1.06 0.82 15.84
C ALA A 192 -2.00 2.01 15.62
N LYS A 193 -1.60 2.94 14.77
CA LYS A 193 -2.32 4.15 14.38
C LYS A 193 -2.62 4.13 12.87
N GLY A 194 -3.39 5.10 12.39
CA GLY A 194 -3.73 5.19 10.96
C GLY A 194 -2.52 5.27 10.05
N VAL A 195 -1.45 5.92 10.49
CA VAL A 195 -0.19 6.02 9.73
C VAL A 195 0.51 4.67 9.56
N ASP A 196 0.36 3.74 10.51
CA ASP A 196 0.93 2.40 10.40
C ASP A 196 0.39 1.65 9.16
N ALA A 197 -0.82 1.94 8.74
CA ALA A 197 -1.41 1.32 7.56
C ALA A 197 -0.61 1.61 6.28
N ILE A 198 -0.19 2.84 6.03
CA ILE A 198 0.59 3.19 4.83
C ILE A 198 2.08 2.84 5.00
N VAL A 199 2.65 3.02 6.19
CA VAL A 199 4.05 2.66 6.46
C VAL A 199 4.25 1.15 6.29
N PHE A 200 3.39 0.33 6.89
CA PHE A 200 3.42 -1.12 6.69
C PHE A 200 3.21 -1.51 5.23
N ALA A 201 2.20 -0.94 4.57
CA ALA A 201 1.88 -1.27 3.19
C ALA A 201 3.08 -1.03 2.25
N THR A 202 3.75 0.10 2.40
CA THR A 202 4.92 0.44 1.57
C THR A 202 6.15 -0.37 1.93
N LEU A 203 6.40 -0.65 3.21
CA LEU A 203 7.48 -1.53 3.65
C LEU A 203 7.25 -2.97 3.16
N ALA A 204 6.05 -3.53 3.37
CA ALA A 204 5.73 -4.89 2.96
C ALA A 204 5.90 -5.08 1.44
N THR A 205 5.40 -4.15 0.63
CA THR A 205 5.55 -4.20 -0.84
C THR A 205 6.98 -4.00 -1.30
N THR A 206 7.85 -3.39 -0.49
CA THR A 206 9.28 -3.22 -0.81
C THR A 206 10.12 -4.39 -0.30
N ILE A 207 9.93 -4.81 0.97
CA ILE A 207 10.83 -5.76 1.64
C ILE A 207 10.44 -7.22 1.38
N LEU A 208 9.13 -7.53 1.37
CA LEU A 208 8.63 -8.91 1.32
C LEU A 208 8.42 -9.42 -0.12
N THR A 209 8.51 -8.56 -1.13
CA THR A 209 8.44 -9.00 -2.53
C THR A 209 9.79 -9.53 -3.02
N PRO A 210 9.82 -10.38 -4.06
CA PRO A 210 11.06 -10.83 -4.68
C PRO A 210 11.75 -9.73 -5.53
N ILE A 211 11.18 -8.53 -5.60
CA ILE A 211 11.69 -7.43 -6.43
C ILE A 211 12.91 -6.79 -5.75
N GLU A 212 14.09 -7.01 -6.33
CA GLU A 212 15.35 -6.47 -5.82
C GLU A 212 15.53 -5.00 -6.21
N SER A 213 16.02 -4.21 -5.23
CA SER A 213 16.38 -2.81 -5.45
C SER A 213 17.31 -2.31 -4.34
N PRO A 214 18.15 -1.28 -4.59
CA PRO A 214 18.97 -0.68 -3.53
C PRO A 214 18.14 -0.16 -2.34
N ILE A 215 16.91 0.27 -2.57
CA ILE A 215 15.99 0.70 -1.49
C ILE A 215 15.58 -0.50 -0.63
N ARG A 216 15.24 -1.64 -1.25
CA ARG A 216 14.93 -2.87 -0.52
C ARG A 216 16.12 -3.31 0.34
N ASP A 217 17.32 -3.29 -0.22
CA ASP A 217 18.54 -3.69 0.48
C ASP A 217 18.83 -2.78 1.66
N TYR A 218 18.70 -1.46 1.46
CA TYR A 218 18.79 -0.49 2.55
C TYR A 218 17.78 -0.76 3.66
N LEU A 219 16.50 -0.93 3.33
CA LEU A 219 15.44 -1.15 4.32
C LEU A 219 15.63 -2.49 5.07
N ARG A 220 16.09 -3.54 4.38
CA ARG A 220 16.43 -4.82 5.01
C ARG A 220 17.65 -4.72 5.93
N SER A 221 18.58 -3.83 5.64
CA SER A 221 19.72 -3.56 6.51
C SER A 221 19.35 -2.79 7.78
N GLN A 222 18.11 -2.28 7.88
CA GLN A 222 17.61 -1.57 9.05
C GLN A 222 16.83 -2.54 9.96
N PRO A 223 17.38 -3.00 11.10
CA PRO A 223 16.69 -3.98 11.95
C PRO A 223 15.33 -3.49 12.47
N ALA A 224 15.16 -2.18 12.64
CA ALA A 224 13.88 -1.58 13.03
C ALA A 224 12.79 -1.82 11.99
N CYS A 225 13.10 -1.68 10.68
CA CYS A 225 12.15 -1.94 9.60
C CYS A 225 11.70 -3.41 9.58
N VAL A 226 12.65 -4.33 9.70
CA VAL A 226 12.37 -5.77 9.66
C VAL A 226 11.45 -6.14 10.83
N ARG A 227 11.83 -5.77 12.06
CA ARG A 227 10.98 -6.03 13.25
C ARG A 227 9.60 -5.40 13.17
N TYR A 228 9.52 -4.19 12.63
CA TYR A 228 8.23 -3.51 12.44
C TYR A 228 7.33 -4.27 11.46
N VAL A 229 7.87 -4.67 10.31
CA VAL A 229 7.11 -5.42 9.31
C VAL A 229 6.66 -6.77 9.85
N GLU A 230 7.54 -7.51 10.54
CA GLU A 230 7.21 -8.77 11.21
C GLU A 230 6.07 -8.57 12.23
N LYS A 231 6.20 -7.55 13.08
CA LYS A 231 5.18 -7.24 14.10
C LYS A 231 3.82 -6.89 13.51
N MET A 232 3.79 -6.05 12.48
CA MET A 232 2.56 -5.70 11.77
C MET A 232 1.93 -6.90 11.07
N HIS A 233 2.78 -7.71 10.45
CA HIS A 233 2.37 -8.93 9.75
C HIS A 233 1.75 -9.94 10.72
N ASP A 234 2.45 -10.29 11.81
CA ASP A 234 1.99 -11.27 12.81
C ASP A 234 0.69 -10.83 13.49
N ARG A 235 0.55 -9.53 13.74
CA ARG A 235 -0.64 -9.01 14.44
C ARG A 235 -1.87 -8.90 13.53
N PHE A 236 -1.67 -8.43 12.32
CA PHE A 236 -2.78 -8.07 11.44
C PHE A 236 -2.98 -9.01 10.24
N PHE A 237 -1.98 -9.84 9.92
CA PHE A 237 -2.01 -10.76 8.78
C PHE A 237 -1.43 -12.14 9.11
N PRO A 238 -1.83 -12.76 10.24
CA PRO A 238 -1.24 -14.03 10.70
C PRO A 238 -1.46 -15.19 9.70
N GLU A 239 -2.46 -15.10 8.83
CA GLU A 239 -2.74 -16.08 7.81
C GLU A 239 -1.63 -16.25 6.75
N PHE A 240 -0.75 -15.25 6.59
CA PHE A 240 0.37 -15.34 5.65
C PHE A 240 1.62 -15.97 6.26
N THR A 241 1.77 -15.92 7.59
CA THR A 241 2.88 -16.57 8.31
C THR A 241 2.80 -18.09 8.22
N ALA A 242 1.60 -18.65 8.17
CA ALA A 242 1.36 -20.10 8.11
C ALA A 242 1.67 -20.73 6.74
N ALA A 243 1.85 -19.93 5.68
CA ALA A 243 2.09 -20.40 4.30
C ALA A 243 3.59 -20.50 3.93
N ALA A 244 4.49 -20.14 4.83
CA ALA A 244 5.95 -20.15 4.62
C ALA A 244 6.67 -21.35 5.23
N GLY A 245 5.90 -22.37 5.68
CA GLY A 245 6.40 -23.65 6.25
C GLY A 245 6.37 -24.79 5.25
#